data_2e097865213e721e822a4a2134717071
#
_entry.id   2e097865213e721e822a4a2134717071
#
_cell.length_a   1.000
_cell.length_b   1.000
_cell.length_c   1.000
_cell.angle_alpha   90.00
_cell.angle_beta   90.00
_cell.angle_gamma   90.00
#
_symmetry.space_group_name_H-M   'P 1'
#
loop_
_entity.id
_entity.type
_entity.pdbx_description
1 polymer ?
#
loop_
_entity_poly.entity_id
_entity_poly.type
_entity_poly.pdbx_seq_one_letter_code
_entity_poly.pdbx_strand_id
1 'polypeptide(L)'
;IVPGIADFYATTYVQDGDVVSVLAKVRDGRPIKLEGNDLSAITGGGTSARVQAAELDLYDTARLRFPLIAGKEASFEAIDKAIAAELGGNVVFVSSSITSPSTKNIIAQFLSKYPGGKHVTYDAVSHSAMLLANEAAYGKRVIPSYHFDKAKAIVSLSADFLGTWLNPVQFAAQYAVGKKIDEKNPAMSKHIHFETVASMT
;
A
#
# COMPACT_ATOMS: atom_id res chain seq x y z
N ILE A 1 3.76 27.01 -14.80
CA ILE A 1 2.48 26.40 -15.18
C ILE A 1 2.08 26.98 -16.53
N VAL A 2 1.93 26.10 -17.54
CA VAL A 2 1.40 26.49 -18.86
C VAL A 2 -0.07 26.04 -18.90
N PRO A 3 -1.03 26.95 -19.09
CA PRO A 3 -2.45 26.59 -19.09
C PRO A 3 -2.76 25.47 -20.10
N GLY A 4 -3.49 24.46 -19.65
CA GLY A 4 -3.91 23.33 -20.46
C GLY A 4 -2.85 22.23 -20.68
N ILE A 5 -1.59 22.44 -20.29
CA ILE A 5 -0.55 21.42 -20.33
C ILE A 5 -0.41 20.77 -18.96
N ALA A 6 -0.38 19.45 -18.93
CA ALA A 6 -0.24 18.71 -17.67
C ALA A 6 1.25 18.51 -17.33
N ASP A 7 1.58 18.69 -16.07
CA ASP A 7 2.84 18.30 -15.45
C ASP A 7 2.68 16.94 -14.78
N PHE A 8 3.77 16.16 -14.70
CA PHE A 8 3.78 14.84 -14.06
C PHE A 8 4.78 14.85 -12.90
N TYR A 9 4.34 14.36 -11.75
CA TYR A 9 5.13 14.28 -10.53
C TYR A 9 5.22 12.84 -10.06
N ALA A 10 6.42 12.30 -9.96
CA ALA A 10 6.64 10.99 -9.38
C ALA A 10 6.41 11.04 -7.87
N THR A 11 5.58 10.14 -7.38
CA THR A 11 5.26 10.01 -5.95
C THR A 11 4.91 8.57 -5.60
N THR A 12 4.58 8.32 -4.34
CA THR A 12 4.17 7.00 -3.86
C THR A 12 2.80 7.11 -3.20
N TYR A 13 1.88 6.26 -3.65
CA TYR A 13 0.62 6.03 -2.97
C TYR A 13 0.82 4.98 -1.87
N VAL A 14 0.36 5.29 -0.67
CA VAL A 14 0.44 4.39 0.49
C VAL A 14 -0.91 4.38 1.21
N GLN A 15 -1.58 3.26 1.24
CA GLN A 15 -2.81 3.06 2.01
C GLN A 15 -3.04 1.58 2.29
N ASP A 16 -3.42 1.23 3.52
CA ASP A 16 -3.81 -0.11 3.95
C ASP A 16 -2.83 -1.23 3.54
N GLY A 17 -1.52 -0.95 3.59
CA GLY A 17 -0.48 -1.87 3.17
C GLY A 17 -0.11 -1.82 1.68
N ASP A 18 -0.92 -1.19 0.82
CA ASP A 18 -0.56 -0.94 -0.57
C ASP A 18 0.53 0.14 -0.65
N VAL A 19 1.60 -0.15 -1.38
CA VAL A 19 2.68 0.78 -1.70
C VAL A 19 2.90 0.75 -3.20
N VAL A 20 2.41 1.79 -3.89
CA VAL A 20 2.44 1.85 -5.34
C VAL A 20 3.17 3.10 -5.80
N SER A 21 4.20 2.95 -6.63
CA SER A 21 4.87 4.08 -7.28
C SER A 21 4.00 4.61 -8.41
N VAL A 22 3.68 5.89 -8.36
CA VAL A 22 2.75 6.53 -9.29
C VAL A 22 3.30 7.83 -9.85
N LEU A 23 2.75 8.24 -10.98
CA LEU A 23 2.90 9.56 -11.59
C LEU A 23 1.59 10.33 -11.39
N ALA A 24 1.64 11.36 -10.55
CA ALA A 24 0.52 12.27 -10.39
C ALA A 24 0.50 13.25 -11.56
N LYS A 25 -0.51 13.15 -12.40
CA LYS A 25 -0.79 14.09 -13.48
C LYS A 25 -1.50 15.32 -12.90
N VAL A 26 -0.88 16.46 -13.03
CA VAL A 26 -1.34 17.72 -12.45
C VAL A 26 -1.61 18.72 -13.57
N ARG A 27 -2.76 19.35 -13.55
CA ARG A 27 -3.14 20.38 -14.50
C ARG A 27 -3.57 21.63 -13.75
N ASP A 28 -2.98 22.77 -14.10
CA ASP A 28 -3.25 24.05 -13.45
C ASP A 28 -3.16 23.99 -11.90
N GLY A 29 -2.18 23.24 -11.38
CA GLY A 29 -1.96 23.05 -9.96
C GLY A 29 -2.90 22.04 -9.28
N ARG A 30 -3.71 21.29 -10.05
CA ARG A 30 -4.67 20.30 -9.53
C ARG A 30 -4.32 18.90 -10.02
N PRO A 31 -4.17 17.92 -9.12
CA PRO A 31 -4.08 16.53 -9.51
C PRO A 31 -5.37 16.10 -10.20
N ILE A 32 -5.24 15.44 -11.35
CA ILE A 32 -6.40 14.99 -12.16
C ILE A 32 -6.37 13.51 -12.45
N LYS A 33 -5.24 12.83 -12.22
CA LYS A 33 -5.10 11.40 -12.39
C LYS A 33 -3.84 10.88 -11.72
N LEU A 34 -3.91 9.65 -11.19
CA LEU A 34 -2.74 8.88 -10.79
C LEU A 34 -2.48 7.78 -11.83
N GLU A 35 -1.33 7.82 -12.46
CA GLU A 35 -0.88 6.82 -13.42
C GLU A 35 0.22 5.97 -12.81
N GLY A 36 0.43 4.75 -13.29
CA GLY A 36 1.54 3.90 -12.83
C GLY A 36 2.88 4.48 -13.29
N ASN A 37 3.91 4.25 -12.50
CA ASN A 37 5.27 4.61 -12.84
C ASN A 37 5.97 3.41 -13.49
N ASP A 38 6.22 3.47 -14.79
CA ASP A 38 6.87 2.39 -15.56
C ASP A 38 8.29 2.10 -15.08
N LEU A 39 8.93 3.05 -14.41
CA LEU A 39 10.26 2.86 -13.82
C LEU A 39 10.22 2.08 -12.48
N SER A 40 9.04 1.78 -11.95
CA SER A 40 8.90 0.99 -10.74
C SER A 40 9.28 -0.47 -11.00
N ALA A 41 10.34 -0.94 -10.36
CA ALA A 41 10.74 -2.35 -10.43
C ALA A 41 9.71 -3.31 -9.77
N ILE A 42 8.82 -2.79 -8.95
CA ILE A 42 7.80 -3.58 -8.23
C ILE A 42 6.51 -3.66 -9.02
N THR A 43 5.98 -2.53 -9.46
CA THR A 43 4.65 -2.46 -10.11
C THR A 43 4.71 -2.37 -11.64
N GLY A 44 5.86 -2.03 -12.22
CA GLY A 44 6.05 -1.98 -13.67
C GLY A 44 4.99 -1.15 -14.41
N GLY A 45 4.58 -0.02 -13.84
CA GLY A 45 3.53 0.82 -14.41
C GLY A 45 2.10 0.39 -14.06
N GLY A 46 1.92 -0.68 -13.29
CA GLY A 46 0.60 -1.12 -12.83
C GLY A 46 0.03 -0.22 -11.73
N THR A 47 -1.30 -0.14 -11.68
CA THR A 47 -2.08 0.50 -10.61
C THR A 47 -3.28 -0.34 -10.22
N SER A 48 -3.95 0.01 -9.14
CA SER A 48 -5.20 -0.62 -8.70
C SER A 48 -6.37 0.36 -8.82
N ALA A 49 -7.60 -0.15 -8.74
CA ALA A 49 -8.80 0.68 -8.70
C ALA A 49 -8.77 1.69 -7.54
N ARG A 50 -8.22 1.28 -6.39
CA ARG A 50 -8.02 2.16 -5.22
C ARG A 50 -7.10 3.33 -5.55
N VAL A 51 -5.97 3.07 -6.19
CA VAL A 51 -5.04 4.12 -6.64
C VAL A 51 -5.72 5.07 -7.62
N GLN A 52 -6.48 4.53 -8.59
CA GLN A 52 -7.18 5.36 -9.58
C GLN A 52 -8.29 6.23 -8.98
N ALA A 53 -8.87 5.80 -7.87
CA ALA A 53 -9.93 6.56 -7.17
C ALA A 53 -9.37 7.58 -6.15
N ALA A 54 -8.11 7.49 -5.77
CA ALA A 54 -7.55 8.23 -4.64
C ALA A 54 -7.55 9.76 -4.85
N GLU A 55 -7.48 10.24 -6.09
CA GLU A 55 -7.58 11.68 -6.32
C GLU A 55 -8.96 12.26 -5.99
N LEU A 56 -10.01 11.45 -6.00
CA LEU A 56 -11.37 11.89 -5.66
C LEU A 56 -11.46 12.37 -4.22
N ASP A 57 -10.66 11.80 -3.32
CA ASP A 57 -10.61 12.21 -1.90
C ASP A 57 -10.18 13.67 -1.74
N LEU A 58 -9.38 14.21 -2.67
CA LEU A 58 -8.96 15.60 -2.64
C LEU A 58 -10.10 16.57 -2.97
N TYR A 59 -11.09 16.09 -3.72
CA TYR A 59 -12.22 16.88 -4.20
C TYR A 59 -13.52 16.62 -3.42
N ASP A 60 -13.49 15.66 -2.48
CA ASP A 60 -14.61 15.40 -1.60
C ASP A 60 -14.85 16.61 -0.68
N THR A 61 -16.06 17.16 -0.75
CA THR A 61 -16.47 18.30 0.08
C THR A 61 -16.61 17.93 1.55
N ALA A 62 -16.81 16.64 1.87
CA ALA A 62 -16.92 16.12 3.23
C ALA A 62 -15.57 15.80 3.89
N ARG A 63 -14.45 15.89 3.14
CA ARG A 63 -13.13 15.63 3.71
C ARG A 63 -12.78 16.61 4.83
N LEU A 64 -12.04 16.16 5.82
CA LEU A 64 -11.48 17.03 6.85
C LEU A 64 -10.42 17.95 6.24
N ARG A 65 -10.63 19.25 6.30
CA ARG A 65 -9.71 20.25 5.74
C ARG A 65 -8.77 20.85 6.77
N PHE A 66 -9.18 20.82 8.02
CA PHE A 66 -8.48 21.41 9.15
C PHE A 66 -8.46 20.42 10.32
N PRO A 67 -7.48 20.55 11.24
CA PRO A 67 -7.53 19.82 12.51
C PRO A 67 -8.76 20.20 13.32
N LEU A 68 -9.25 19.27 14.14
CA LEU A 68 -10.42 19.51 14.98
C LEU A 68 -10.08 19.22 16.46
N ILE A 69 -10.54 20.11 17.36
CA ILE A 69 -10.59 19.89 18.80
C ILE A 69 -12.07 19.86 19.21
N ALA A 70 -12.52 18.77 19.80
CA ALA A 70 -13.91 18.56 20.19
C ALA A 70 -14.92 18.88 19.05
N GLY A 71 -14.59 18.50 17.82
CA GLY A 71 -15.43 18.71 16.64
C GLY A 71 -15.40 20.13 16.05
N LYS A 72 -14.58 21.04 16.58
CA LYS A 72 -14.43 22.41 16.10
C LYS A 72 -13.07 22.60 15.44
N GLU A 73 -13.04 23.39 14.36
CA GLU A 73 -11.79 23.71 13.67
C GLU A 73 -10.78 24.38 14.62
N ALA A 74 -9.53 23.93 14.52
CA ALA A 74 -8.41 24.44 15.31
C ALA A 74 -7.18 24.64 14.43
N SER A 75 -6.26 25.49 14.84
CA SER A 75 -4.97 25.62 14.18
C SER A 75 -4.06 24.44 14.51
N PHE A 76 -3.07 24.16 13.66
CA PHE A 76 -2.04 23.15 13.96
C PHE A 76 -1.30 23.47 15.25
N GLU A 77 -0.97 24.74 15.50
CA GLU A 77 -0.32 25.19 16.73
C GLU A 77 -1.15 24.86 17.99
N ALA A 78 -2.48 25.07 17.93
CA ALA A 78 -3.38 24.73 19.04
C ALA A 78 -3.45 23.21 19.28
N ILE A 79 -3.46 22.40 18.23
CA ILE A 79 -3.43 20.94 18.32
C ILE A 79 -2.10 20.46 18.90
N ASP A 80 -0.97 20.95 18.39
CA ASP A 80 0.36 20.57 18.87
C ASP A 80 0.52 20.87 20.36
N LYS A 81 0.05 22.05 20.79
CA LYS A 81 0.04 22.42 22.21
C LYS A 81 -0.82 21.52 23.05
N ALA A 82 -2.03 21.18 22.57
CA ALA A 82 -2.94 20.29 23.28
C ALA A 82 -2.36 18.87 23.40
N ILE A 83 -1.81 18.32 22.31
CA ILE A 83 -1.16 17.01 22.32
C ILE A 83 0.05 17.02 23.25
N ALA A 84 0.91 18.04 23.18
CA ALA A 84 2.09 18.14 24.02
C ALA A 84 1.76 18.21 25.53
N ALA A 85 0.62 18.80 25.88
CA ALA A 85 0.15 18.86 27.28
C ALA A 85 -0.30 17.48 27.83
N GLU A 86 -0.80 16.61 26.96
CA GLU A 86 -1.25 15.24 27.33
C GLU A 86 -0.12 14.20 27.27
N LEU A 87 0.97 14.50 26.55
CA LEU A 87 2.10 13.60 26.41
C LEU A 87 2.94 13.58 27.68
N GLY A 88 2.71 12.56 28.52
CA GLY A 88 3.44 12.32 29.75
C GLY A 88 3.35 10.85 30.18
N GLY A 89 4.38 10.34 30.85
CA GLY A 89 4.34 8.96 31.38
C GLY A 89 4.41 7.88 30.28
N ASN A 90 3.45 6.97 30.31
CA ASN A 90 3.41 5.83 29.38
C ASN A 90 2.71 6.21 28.06
N VAL A 91 3.50 6.48 27.03
CA VAL A 91 2.99 6.76 25.67
C VAL A 91 2.93 5.47 24.88
N VAL A 92 1.80 5.17 24.28
CA VAL A 92 1.63 4.06 23.35
C VAL A 92 1.34 4.62 21.95
N PHE A 93 2.22 4.33 21.00
CA PHE A 93 2.02 4.65 19.60
C PHE A 93 1.43 3.45 18.89
N VAL A 94 0.23 3.57 18.32
CA VAL A 94 -0.46 2.49 17.61
C VAL A 94 -0.48 2.81 16.12
N SER A 95 -0.09 1.85 15.30
CA SER A 95 -0.16 1.98 13.84
C SER A 95 -0.43 0.64 13.15
N SER A 96 -0.77 0.67 11.87
CA SER A 96 -0.59 -0.49 10.98
C SER A 96 0.91 -0.79 10.77
N SER A 97 1.22 -1.88 10.08
CA SER A 97 2.60 -2.20 9.68
C SER A 97 3.22 -1.08 8.87
N ILE A 98 4.33 -0.54 9.37
CA ILE A 98 5.09 0.52 8.70
C ILE A 98 6.27 -0.12 7.98
N THR A 99 6.32 0.02 6.66
CA THR A 99 7.42 -0.48 5.82
C THR A 99 8.55 0.53 5.65
N SER A 100 8.25 1.83 5.75
CA SER A 100 9.20 2.92 5.58
C SER A 100 10.27 2.96 6.70
N PRO A 101 11.57 2.82 6.39
CA PRO A 101 12.63 2.94 7.40
C PRO A 101 12.68 4.32 8.04
N SER A 102 12.42 5.38 7.27
CA SER A 102 12.42 6.76 7.78
C SER A 102 11.31 6.98 8.81
N THR A 103 10.11 6.47 8.53
CA THR A 103 8.97 6.57 9.46
C THR A 103 9.26 5.78 10.74
N LYS A 104 9.81 4.56 10.63
CA LYS A 104 10.22 3.76 11.79
C LYS A 104 11.23 4.49 12.67
N ASN A 105 12.21 5.15 12.04
CA ASN A 105 13.23 5.93 12.77
C ASN A 105 12.61 7.13 13.50
N ILE A 106 11.70 7.86 12.89
CA ILE A 106 11.00 8.99 13.52
C ILE A 106 10.17 8.50 14.72
N ILE A 107 9.45 7.38 14.59
CA ILE A 107 8.69 6.79 15.70
C ILE A 107 9.62 6.40 16.84
N ALA A 108 10.76 5.78 16.54
CA ALA A 108 11.73 5.39 17.55
C ALA A 108 12.30 6.63 18.27
N GLN A 109 12.65 7.70 17.54
CA GLN A 109 13.10 8.97 18.11
C GLN A 109 12.02 9.65 18.97
N PHE A 110 10.77 9.62 18.54
CA PHE A 110 9.66 10.13 19.31
C PHE A 110 9.51 9.37 20.64
N LEU A 111 9.43 8.04 20.57
CA LEU A 111 9.24 7.20 21.74
C LEU A 111 10.43 7.23 22.71
N SER A 112 11.64 7.47 22.23
CA SER A 112 12.82 7.58 23.10
C SER A 112 12.76 8.75 24.10
N LYS A 113 11.88 9.73 23.85
CA LYS A 113 11.64 10.85 24.77
C LYS A 113 10.72 10.49 25.96
N TYR A 114 10.05 9.34 25.88
CA TYR A 114 9.07 8.94 26.88
C TYR A 114 9.49 7.61 27.52
N PRO A 115 9.92 7.60 28.80
CA PRO A 115 10.24 6.36 29.52
C PRO A 115 9.05 5.41 29.52
N GLY A 116 9.25 4.19 29.01
CA GLY A 116 8.17 3.21 28.87
C GLY A 116 7.31 3.36 27.62
N GLY A 117 7.67 4.27 26.70
CA GLY A 117 7.01 4.41 25.39
C GLY A 117 7.05 3.13 24.58
N LYS A 118 5.92 2.75 23.98
CA LYS A 118 5.77 1.50 23.19
C LYS A 118 5.17 1.79 21.83
N HIS A 119 5.69 1.09 20.81
CA HIS A 119 5.04 1.00 19.51
C HIS A 119 4.31 -0.33 19.40
N VAL A 120 3.00 -0.27 19.16
CA VAL A 120 2.13 -1.43 18.94
C VAL A 120 1.66 -1.41 17.50
N THR A 121 1.91 -2.50 16.78
CA THR A 121 1.46 -2.66 15.39
C THR A 121 0.23 -3.56 15.36
N TYR A 122 -0.82 -3.09 14.69
CA TYR A 122 -2.05 -3.84 14.46
C TYR A 122 -2.47 -3.72 12.99
N ASP A 123 -2.57 -4.86 12.31
CA ASP A 123 -3.04 -4.94 10.93
C ASP A 123 -4.42 -5.62 10.90
N ALA A 124 -5.38 -5.01 10.21
CA ALA A 124 -6.72 -5.58 10.03
C ALA A 124 -6.68 -6.87 9.19
N VAL A 125 -5.71 -6.97 8.25
CA VAL A 125 -5.43 -8.19 7.48
C VAL A 125 -4.09 -8.74 7.94
N SER A 126 -4.12 -9.90 8.60
CA SER A 126 -2.91 -10.51 9.19
C SER A 126 -2.19 -11.41 8.18
N HIS A 127 -0.89 -11.22 8.07
CA HIS A 127 0.01 -12.14 7.36
C HIS A 127 0.75 -13.11 8.32
N SER A 128 0.34 -13.20 9.59
CA SER A 128 1.03 -14.00 10.62
C SER A 128 1.12 -15.48 10.26
N ALA A 129 0.07 -16.06 9.71
CA ALA A 129 0.07 -17.47 9.31
C ALA A 129 1.13 -17.75 8.22
N MET A 130 1.27 -16.86 7.25
CA MET A 130 2.29 -16.99 6.20
C MET A 130 3.71 -16.84 6.77
N LEU A 131 3.90 -15.86 7.66
CA LEU A 131 5.19 -15.67 8.33
C LEU A 131 5.61 -16.90 9.14
N LEU A 132 4.67 -17.51 9.89
CA LEU A 132 4.91 -18.74 10.66
C LEU A 132 5.15 -19.94 9.73
N ALA A 133 4.41 -20.08 8.64
CA ALA A 133 4.59 -21.16 7.67
C ALA A 133 5.98 -21.08 7.01
N ASN A 134 6.43 -19.89 6.61
CA ASN A 134 7.76 -19.71 6.04
C ASN A 134 8.88 -19.94 7.07
N GLU A 135 8.66 -19.54 8.32
CA GLU A 135 9.59 -19.84 9.42
C GLU A 135 9.72 -21.34 9.63
N ALA A 136 8.60 -22.08 9.66
CA ALA A 136 8.60 -23.53 9.82
C ALA A 136 9.23 -24.27 8.63
N ALA A 137 8.95 -23.84 7.40
CA ALA A 137 9.41 -24.51 6.19
C ALA A 137 10.85 -24.15 5.78
N TYR A 138 11.27 -22.90 6.00
CA TYR A 138 12.53 -22.35 5.49
C TYR A 138 13.41 -21.72 6.56
N GLY A 139 13.01 -21.75 7.83
CA GLY A 139 13.76 -21.16 8.95
C GLY A 139 13.80 -19.63 8.91
N LYS A 140 12.92 -18.97 8.14
CA LYS A 140 12.89 -17.51 7.99
C LYS A 140 11.47 -16.98 8.09
N ARG A 141 11.26 -16.04 9.02
CA ARG A 141 9.99 -15.35 9.22
C ARG A 141 9.86 -14.18 8.24
N VAL A 142 9.49 -14.48 6.99
CA VAL A 142 9.41 -13.50 5.88
C VAL A 142 8.16 -13.70 5.04
N ILE A 143 7.73 -12.65 4.37
CA ILE A 143 6.76 -12.73 3.29
C ILE A 143 7.54 -12.98 2.01
N PRO A 144 7.25 -14.08 1.26
CA PRO A 144 7.98 -14.40 0.05
C PRO A 144 7.59 -13.49 -1.11
N SER A 145 8.52 -13.31 -2.05
CA SER A 145 8.22 -12.71 -3.35
C SER A 145 7.90 -13.81 -4.35
N TYR A 146 6.75 -13.71 -5.00
CA TYR A 146 6.31 -14.67 -6.01
C TYR A 146 6.66 -14.19 -7.42
N HIS A 147 6.90 -15.15 -8.32
CA HIS A 147 7.18 -14.93 -9.73
C HIS A 147 6.16 -15.67 -10.61
N PHE A 148 4.95 -15.13 -10.69
CA PHE A 148 3.88 -15.71 -11.51
C PHE A 148 4.18 -15.68 -13.01
N ASP A 149 5.04 -14.76 -13.45
CA ASP A 149 5.56 -14.66 -14.81
C ASP A 149 6.35 -15.89 -15.27
N LYS A 150 6.94 -16.63 -14.31
CA LYS A 150 7.74 -17.83 -14.57
C LYS A 150 6.97 -19.13 -14.41
N ALA A 151 5.73 -19.06 -13.91
CA ALA A 151 4.95 -20.24 -13.60
C ALA A 151 4.22 -20.76 -14.85
N LYS A 152 4.45 -22.05 -15.20
CA LYS A 152 3.69 -22.75 -16.26
C LYS A 152 2.36 -23.29 -15.77
N ALA A 153 2.26 -23.57 -14.47
CA ALA A 153 1.05 -24.00 -13.79
C ALA A 153 0.97 -23.31 -12.41
N ILE A 154 -0.21 -22.82 -12.07
CA ILE A 154 -0.53 -22.18 -10.81
C ILE A 154 -1.69 -22.94 -10.19
N VAL A 155 -1.54 -23.35 -8.94
CA VAL A 155 -2.63 -23.85 -8.10
C VAL A 155 -2.77 -22.89 -6.93
N SER A 156 -3.95 -22.31 -6.81
CA SER A 156 -4.29 -21.32 -5.78
C SER A 156 -5.33 -21.90 -4.82
N LEU A 157 -5.10 -21.81 -3.53
CA LEU A 157 -5.99 -22.29 -2.48
C LEU A 157 -6.43 -21.08 -1.63
N SER A 158 -7.59 -20.53 -1.93
CA SER A 158 -8.17 -19.35 -1.24
C SER A 158 -7.23 -18.14 -1.16
N ALA A 159 -6.29 -18.02 -2.10
CA ALA A 159 -5.35 -16.90 -2.18
C ALA A 159 -5.71 -16.02 -3.37
N ASP A 160 -6.47 -14.95 -3.10
CA ASP A 160 -6.91 -13.97 -4.09
C ASP A 160 -5.76 -13.04 -4.51
N PHE A 161 -4.76 -13.60 -5.19
CA PHE A 161 -3.54 -12.89 -5.56
C PHE A 161 -3.73 -11.87 -6.69
N LEU A 162 -4.85 -11.91 -7.41
CA LEU A 162 -5.20 -10.89 -8.40
C LEU A 162 -6.04 -9.74 -7.81
N GLY A 163 -6.61 -9.92 -6.61
CA GLY A 163 -7.49 -8.93 -5.98
C GLY A 163 -6.92 -8.32 -4.70
N THR A 164 -6.79 -9.13 -3.64
CA THR A 164 -6.56 -8.61 -2.29
C THR A 164 -5.33 -9.16 -1.58
N TRP A 165 -4.72 -10.22 -2.08
CA TRP A 165 -3.66 -10.93 -1.38
C TRP A 165 -2.27 -10.39 -1.70
N LEU A 166 -1.55 -9.92 -0.67
CA LEU A 166 -0.20 -9.36 -0.74
C LEU A 166 -0.05 -8.15 -1.67
N ASN A 167 0.42 -8.35 -2.89
CA ASN A 167 0.68 -7.30 -3.87
C ASN A 167 -0.01 -7.60 -5.22
N PRO A 168 -1.35 -7.44 -5.29
CA PRO A 168 -2.13 -7.81 -6.47
C PRO A 168 -1.72 -7.04 -7.72
N VAL A 169 -1.24 -5.81 -7.60
CA VAL A 169 -0.80 -4.99 -8.75
C VAL A 169 0.38 -5.66 -9.46
N GLN A 170 1.41 -6.05 -8.69
CA GLN A 170 2.57 -6.76 -9.23
C GLN A 170 2.19 -8.13 -9.77
N PHE A 171 1.39 -8.88 -9.01
CA PHE A 171 1.03 -10.24 -9.37
C PHE A 171 0.14 -10.31 -10.60
N ALA A 172 -0.78 -9.35 -10.78
CA ALA A 172 -1.58 -9.25 -12.00
C ALA A 172 -0.71 -8.97 -13.23
N ALA A 173 0.26 -8.08 -13.12
CA ALA A 173 1.21 -7.82 -14.20
C ALA A 173 2.03 -9.07 -14.57
N GLN A 174 2.56 -9.78 -13.58
CA GLN A 174 3.30 -11.03 -13.78
C GLN A 174 2.41 -12.15 -14.35
N TYR A 175 1.18 -12.28 -13.86
CA TYR A 175 0.22 -13.27 -14.33
C TYR A 175 -0.13 -13.03 -15.80
N ALA A 176 -0.32 -11.78 -16.21
CA ALA A 176 -0.62 -11.41 -17.59
C ALA A 176 0.48 -11.85 -18.56
N VAL A 177 1.75 -11.83 -18.15
CA VAL A 177 2.86 -12.35 -18.96
C VAL A 177 2.67 -13.83 -19.30
N GLY A 178 2.28 -14.65 -18.31
CA GLY A 178 2.02 -16.08 -18.51
C GLY A 178 0.74 -16.38 -19.32
N LYS A 179 -0.14 -15.39 -19.49
CA LYS A 179 -1.38 -15.52 -20.29
C LYS A 179 -1.26 -14.95 -21.69
N LYS A 180 -0.19 -14.21 -21.97
CA LYS A 180 0.06 -13.69 -23.31
C LYS A 180 0.52 -14.82 -24.24
N ILE A 181 -0.20 -14.99 -25.36
CA ILE A 181 0.15 -15.92 -26.44
C ILE A 181 0.90 -15.13 -27.51
N ASP A 182 2.07 -15.60 -27.88
CA ASP A 182 2.85 -15.09 -28.99
C ASP A 182 3.68 -16.24 -29.63
N GLU A 183 4.48 -15.95 -30.63
CA GLU A 183 5.31 -16.95 -31.34
C GLU A 183 6.29 -17.68 -30.39
N LYS A 184 6.76 -17.01 -29.34
CA LYS A 184 7.70 -17.57 -28.35
C LYS A 184 6.97 -18.34 -27.24
N ASN A 185 5.71 -17.98 -26.98
CA ASN A 185 4.90 -18.58 -25.94
C ASN A 185 3.53 -19.02 -26.52
N PRO A 186 3.47 -20.16 -27.22
CA PRO A 186 2.28 -20.60 -27.95
C PRO A 186 1.17 -21.16 -27.04
N ALA A 187 1.42 -21.26 -25.73
CA ALA A 187 0.45 -21.80 -24.78
C ALA A 187 0.41 -20.94 -23.50
N MET A 188 -0.79 -20.64 -23.02
CA MET A 188 -0.99 -19.96 -21.75
C MET A 188 -0.60 -20.84 -20.56
N SER A 189 -0.14 -20.23 -19.48
CA SER A 189 0.00 -20.90 -18.19
C SER A 189 -1.34 -21.47 -17.72
N LYS A 190 -1.32 -22.67 -17.13
CA LYS A 190 -2.52 -23.28 -16.53
C LYS A 190 -2.75 -22.65 -15.16
N HIS A 191 -4.02 -22.40 -14.83
CA HIS A 191 -4.40 -21.92 -13.51
C HIS A 191 -5.62 -22.69 -13.01
N ILE A 192 -5.52 -23.18 -11.78
CA ILE A 192 -6.59 -23.89 -11.07
C ILE A 192 -6.73 -23.21 -9.72
N HIS A 193 -7.93 -22.72 -9.42
CA HIS A 193 -8.23 -22.02 -8.18
C HIS A 193 -9.29 -22.80 -7.39
N PHE A 194 -9.05 -22.99 -6.09
CA PHE A 194 -9.98 -23.58 -5.14
C PHE A 194 -10.34 -22.55 -4.09
N GLU A 195 -11.60 -22.20 -4.00
CA GLU A 195 -12.11 -21.24 -3.02
C GLU A 195 -13.54 -21.54 -2.61
N THR A 196 -13.95 -20.99 -1.46
CA THR A 196 -15.31 -21.13 -0.94
C THR A 196 -16.24 -20.00 -1.38
N VAL A 197 -15.69 -18.86 -1.73
CA VAL A 197 -16.39 -17.65 -2.18
C VAL A 197 -15.65 -17.08 -3.37
N ALA A 198 -16.34 -16.81 -4.48
CA ALA A 198 -15.73 -16.27 -5.69
C ALA A 198 -14.96 -14.96 -5.42
N SER A 199 -13.72 -14.92 -5.87
CA SER A 199 -12.80 -13.77 -5.78
C SER A 199 -12.46 -13.21 -7.16
N MET A 200 -11.45 -12.35 -7.25
CA MET A 200 -10.91 -11.84 -8.52
C MET A 200 -9.89 -12.80 -9.18
N THR A 201 -9.42 -13.78 -8.42
CA THR A 201 -8.41 -14.74 -8.91
C THR A 201 -8.99 -15.87 -9.72
#